data_fcee8fa2c65c3b7725e74b2174a17a45
#
_entry.id   fcee8fa2c65c3b7725e74b2174a17a45
#
_cell.length_a   1.000
_cell.length_b   1.000
_cell.length_c   1.000
_cell.angle_alpha   90.00
_cell.angle_beta   90.00
_cell.angle_gamma   90.00
#
_symmetry.space_group_name_H-M   'P 1'
#
loop_
_entity.id
_entity.type
_entity.pdbx_description
1 polymer ?
#
loop_
_entity_poly.entity_id
_entity_poly.type
_entity_poly.pdbx_seq_one_letter_code
_entity_poly.pdbx_strand_id
1 'polypeptide(L)'
;MRTIWIIAVVAALSIGAGAMYLTERPLTVAVVQPETDVALRIYGLGTVEARVLARVGFESSGTLMSLTVDAGDRVAQGQALAALNQDEQEARLARAQAAVAANAANQAKAEAAVLRATAILAQREAANRRQAELTRQEAASIQRAEEAQRDEDVARADVKVAEAELAVIRAQGQDAVAALQLEQTLLDRHRLTAPFDALVVTRLAETGAVVRSGDPIFTLIDPDTIWIQAYIDEERAGQLALGQPGTIRLRSQPAREFTGTITRIGVESDRVNEERRVWLTCSDCPQQMFLGEQAEVRILTATRATALMVPEVAIIGFDGYRGTVWIGQDGRRSRADLTFGARDDRGRVEVSGGLPDAA
;
A
#
# COMPACT_ATOMS: atom_id res chain seq x y z
N MET A 1 -52.45 30.30 -77.31
CA MET A 1 -52.59 29.01 -76.56
C MET A 1 -51.47 27.99 -76.84
N ARG A 2 -50.98 27.85 -78.09
CA ARG A 2 -49.90 26.87 -78.42
C ARG A 2 -48.56 27.12 -77.74
N THR A 3 -48.12 28.35 -77.44
CA THR A 3 -46.89 28.72 -76.81
C THR A 3 -46.85 28.38 -75.30
N ILE A 4 -47.97 28.52 -74.58
CA ILE A 4 -48.11 28.17 -73.17
C ILE A 4 -47.96 26.66 -72.94
N TRP A 5 -48.55 25.88 -73.89
CA TRP A 5 -48.41 24.42 -73.83
C TRP A 5 -46.99 23.92 -74.04
N ILE A 6 -46.24 24.54 -74.92
CA ILE A 6 -44.82 24.21 -75.16
C ILE A 6 -43.99 24.54 -73.95
N ILE A 7 -44.20 25.65 -73.30
CA ILE A 7 -43.48 26.04 -72.05
C ILE A 7 -43.79 25.05 -70.88
N ALA A 8 -45.07 24.65 -70.76
CA ALA A 8 -45.49 23.67 -69.75
C ALA A 8 -44.82 22.28 -69.93
N VAL A 9 -44.75 21.82 -71.20
CA VAL A 9 -44.10 20.54 -71.52
C VAL A 9 -42.62 20.60 -71.29
N VAL A 10 -41.93 21.68 -71.66
CA VAL A 10 -40.52 21.85 -71.41
C VAL A 10 -40.23 21.94 -69.89
N ALA A 11 -41.03 22.65 -69.09
CA ALA A 11 -40.92 22.72 -67.66
C ALA A 11 -41.11 21.32 -66.97
N ALA A 12 -42.13 20.57 -67.47
CA ALA A 12 -42.39 19.20 -66.99
C ALA A 12 -41.22 18.24 -67.30
N LEU A 13 -40.65 18.33 -68.50
CA LEU A 13 -39.47 17.55 -68.89
C LEU A 13 -38.21 17.94 -68.08
N SER A 14 -38.01 19.24 -67.82
CA SER A 14 -36.89 19.71 -67.02
C SER A 14 -37.01 19.29 -65.56
N ILE A 15 -38.20 19.31 -64.98
CA ILE A 15 -38.48 18.82 -63.64
C ILE A 15 -38.33 17.30 -63.61
N GLY A 16 -38.82 16.56 -64.63
CA GLY A 16 -38.61 15.12 -64.72
C GLY A 16 -37.14 14.72 -64.86
N ALA A 17 -36.39 15.39 -65.74
CA ALA A 17 -34.95 15.17 -65.90
C ALA A 17 -34.15 15.56 -64.64
N GLY A 18 -34.56 16.66 -63.97
CA GLY A 18 -33.95 17.07 -62.68
C GLY A 18 -34.23 16.07 -61.56
N ALA A 19 -35.48 15.56 -61.48
CA ALA A 19 -35.85 14.53 -60.53
C ALA A 19 -35.10 13.21 -60.79
N MET A 20 -35.01 12.80 -62.06
CA MET A 20 -34.25 11.61 -62.47
C MET A 20 -32.74 11.75 -62.17
N TYR A 21 -32.18 12.93 -62.46
CA TYR A 21 -30.77 13.21 -62.12
C TYR A 21 -30.49 13.20 -60.59
N LEU A 22 -31.39 13.68 -59.75
CA LEU A 22 -31.30 13.65 -58.32
C LEU A 22 -31.50 12.25 -57.73
N THR A 23 -32.31 11.40 -58.36
CA THR A 23 -32.54 10.02 -57.91
C THR A 23 -31.44 9.04 -58.34
N GLU A 24 -30.74 9.33 -59.45
CA GLU A 24 -29.68 8.48 -59.99
C GLU A 24 -28.25 8.93 -59.61
N ARG A 25 -28.12 9.96 -58.75
CA ARG A 25 -26.78 10.32 -58.26
C ARG A 25 -26.18 9.15 -57.52
N PRO A 26 -24.99 8.64 -57.94
CA PRO A 26 -24.30 7.61 -57.21
C PRO A 26 -23.92 8.16 -55.85
N LEU A 27 -24.40 7.52 -54.79
CA LEU A 27 -23.98 7.81 -53.44
C LEU A 27 -22.58 7.17 -53.24
N THR A 28 -21.58 7.99 -53.02
CA THR A 28 -20.28 7.50 -52.61
C THR A 28 -20.36 7.15 -51.12
N VAL A 29 -20.24 5.89 -50.81
CA VAL A 29 -20.26 5.38 -49.43
C VAL A 29 -18.88 4.80 -49.12
N ALA A 30 -18.41 5.03 -47.91
CA ALA A 30 -17.23 4.35 -47.41
C ALA A 30 -17.58 2.88 -47.13
N VAL A 31 -16.86 1.96 -47.75
CA VAL A 31 -17.03 0.52 -47.55
C VAL A 31 -15.95 0.05 -46.59
N VAL A 32 -16.37 -0.70 -45.57
CA VAL A 32 -15.47 -1.36 -44.66
C VAL A 32 -14.85 -2.57 -45.34
N GLN A 33 -13.53 -2.71 -45.23
CA GLN A 33 -12.77 -3.85 -45.76
C GLN A 33 -12.17 -4.66 -44.62
N PRO A 34 -11.88 -5.97 -44.80
CA PRO A 34 -11.18 -6.75 -43.85
C PRO A 34 -9.81 -6.12 -43.56
N GLU A 35 -9.50 -5.92 -42.25
CA GLU A 35 -8.22 -5.41 -41.76
C GLU A 35 -7.40 -6.59 -41.24
N THR A 36 -6.06 -6.54 -41.38
CA THR A 36 -5.13 -7.50 -40.82
C THR A 36 -4.53 -6.97 -39.53
N ASP A 37 -4.11 -7.88 -38.62
CA ASP A 37 -3.46 -7.55 -37.35
C ASP A 37 -4.29 -6.60 -36.49
N VAL A 38 -5.60 -6.83 -36.42
CA VAL A 38 -6.52 -5.99 -35.65
C VAL A 38 -6.31 -6.20 -34.15
N ALA A 39 -5.81 -5.18 -33.47
CA ALA A 39 -5.65 -5.17 -32.03
C ALA A 39 -6.97 -4.79 -31.35
N LEU A 40 -7.55 -5.69 -30.58
CA LEU A 40 -8.71 -5.42 -29.75
C LEU A 40 -8.24 -4.87 -28.42
N ARG A 41 -8.62 -3.63 -28.13
CA ARG A 41 -8.21 -2.92 -26.92
C ARG A 41 -9.42 -2.46 -26.12
N ILE A 42 -9.26 -2.51 -24.82
CA ILE A 42 -10.20 -1.93 -23.86
C ILE A 42 -9.64 -0.62 -23.36
N TYR A 43 -10.44 0.42 -23.45
CA TYR A 43 -10.13 1.75 -22.92
C TYR A 43 -10.57 1.86 -21.46
N GLY A 44 -9.77 2.56 -20.64
CA GLY A 44 -10.11 2.96 -19.29
C GLY A 44 -9.45 4.26 -18.90
N LEU A 45 -10.08 4.98 -17.99
CA LEU A 45 -9.51 6.13 -17.33
C LEU A 45 -8.85 5.67 -16.03
N GLY A 46 -7.70 6.23 -15.72
CA GLY A 46 -6.98 5.88 -14.52
C GLY A 46 -6.31 7.08 -13.86
N THR A 47 -5.73 6.83 -12.71
CA THR A 47 -4.93 7.78 -11.93
C THR A 47 -3.61 7.15 -11.52
N VAL A 48 -2.59 7.97 -11.42
CA VAL A 48 -1.31 7.60 -10.83
C VAL A 48 -1.47 7.47 -9.33
N GLU A 49 -1.17 6.30 -8.79
CA GLU A 49 -1.26 6.03 -7.36
C GLU A 49 0.00 5.34 -6.86
N ALA A 50 0.27 5.44 -5.57
CA ALA A 50 1.30 4.65 -4.92
C ALA A 50 0.68 3.41 -4.30
N ARG A 51 1.27 2.25 -4.55
CA ARG A 51 0.87 1.00 -3.90
C ARG A 51 1.12 1.06 -2.39
N VAL A 52 2.26 1.63 -1.98
CA VAL A 52 2.61 1.86 -0.59
C VAL A 52 2.45 3.34 -0.30
N LEU A 53 1.39 3.68 0.43
CA LEU A 53 1.10 5.00 0.94
C LEU A 53 0.88 4.89 2.44
N ALA A 54 1.69 5.59 3.23
CA ALA A 54 1.60 5.60 4.69
C ALA A 54 1.34 7.03 5.18
N ARG A 55 0.35 7.17 6.06
CA ARG A 55 0.17 8.36 6.86
C ARG A 55 0.84 8.12 8.20
N VAL A 56 1.94 8.81 8.44
CA VAL A 56 2.77 8.60 9.64
C VAL A 56 2.55 9.72 10.63
N GLY A 57 2.49 9.35 11.91
CA GLY A 57 2.31 10.25 13.03
C GLY A 57 2.91 9.66 14.29
N PHE A 58 2.87 10.42 15.39
CA PHE A 58 3.40 9.99 16.67
C PHE A 58 2.48 9.00 17.37
N GLU A 59 3.07 8.05 18.10
CA GLU A 59 2.35 7.17 19.02
C GLU A 59 2.04 7.84 20.36
N SER A 60 2.69 8.97 20.64
CA SER A 60 2.50 9.80 21.85
C SER A 60 1.88 11.14 21.50
N SER A 61 1.17 11.74 22.46
CA SER A 61 0.65 13.10 22.32
C SER A 61 1.68 14.11 22.86
N GLY A 62 1.73 15.27 22.23
CA GLY A 62 2.65 16.32 22.69
C GLY A 62 2.68 17.54 21.76
N THR A 63 3.53 18.51 22.10
CA THR A 63 3.77 19.67 21.24
C THR A 63 4.88 19.35 20.25
N LEU A 64 4.65 19.62 18.98
CA LEU A 64 5.62 19.41 17.90
C LEU A 64 6.74 20.47 18.00
N MET A 65 7.95 20.02 18.31
CA MET A 65 9.10 20.91 18.52
C MET A 65 9.90 21.15 17.24
N SER A 66 10.04 20.14 16.42
CA SER A 66 10.83 20.24 15.20
C SER A 66 10.28 19.36 14.07
N LEU A 67 10.47 19.83 12.85
CA LEU A 67 10.25 19.14 11.60
C LEU A 67 11.57 19.21 10.83
N THR A 68 12.10 18.07 10.39
CA THR A 68 13.41 17.99 9.72
C THR A 68 13.30 17.82 8.22
N VAL A 69 12.09 17.59 7.73
CA VAL A 69 11.79 17.32 6.31
C VAL A 69 10.53 18.06 5.86
N ASP A 70 10.40 18.30 4.56
CA ASP A 70 9.24 18.95 3.94
C ASP A 70 8.69 18.12 2.77
N ALA A 71 7.54 18.55 2.23
CA ALA A 71 6.95 17.95 1.03
C ALA A 71 7.93 18.03 -0.16
N GLY A 72 8.11 16.90 -0.84
CA GLY A 72 9.07 16.73 -1.93
C GLY A 72 10.41 16.12 -1.53
N ASP A 73 10.70 16.03 -0.22
CA ASP A 73 11.96 15.45 0.25
C ASP A 73 11.96 13.92 0.15
N ARG A 74 13.11 13.35 -0.17
CA ARG A 74 13.36 11.90 -0.07
C ARG A 74 13.99 11.60 1.26
N VAL A 75 13.49 10.56 1.93
CA VAL A 75 13.93 10.12 3.25
C VAL A 75 14.29 8.64 3.22
N ALA A 76 15.35 8.30 3.95
CA ALA A 76 15.75 6.91 4.13
C ALA A 76 15.01 6.27 5.30
N GLN A 77 14.86 4.95 5.29
CA GLN A 77 14.32 4.19 6.41
C GLN A 77 15.07 4.52 7.72
N GLY A 78 14.33 4.79 8.81
CA GLY A 78 14.88 5.17 10.10
C GLY A 78 15.32 6.64 10.23
N GLN A 79 15.30 7.42 9.16
CA GLN A 79 15.60 8.85 9.22
C GLN A 79 14.58 9.58 10.07
N ALA A 80 15.04 10.47 10.97
CA ALA A 80 14.16 11.30 11.77
C ALA A 80 13.42 12.31 10.91
N LEU A 81 12.10 12.40 11.08
CA LEU A 81 11.19 13.29 10.35
C LEU A 81 10.73 14.46 11.23
N ALA A 82 10.46 14.18 12.50
CA ALA A 82 9.94 15.16 13.45
C ALA A 82 10.24 14.74 14.89
N ALA A 83 10.16 15.70 15.82
CA ALA A 83 10.24 15.43 17.25
C ALA A 83 9.21 16.23 18.04
N LEU A 84 8.61 15.59 19.04
CA LEU A 84 7.80 16.24 20.07
C LEU A 84 8.72 16.85 21.15
N ASN A 85 8.14 17.68 22.01
CA ASN A 85 8.81 18.11 23.24
C ASN A 85 9.15 16.89 24.09
N GLN A 86 10.43 16.78 24.50
CA GLN A 86 10.97 15.63 25.22
C GLN A 86 11.31 15.95 26.69
N ASP A 87 11.21 17.21 27.12
CA ASP A 87 11.71 17.66 28.44
C ASP A 87 11.15 16.84 29.60
N GLU A 88 9.84 16.61 29.61
CA GLU A 88 9.19 15.84 30.67
C GLU A 88 9.63 14.37 30.63
N GLN A 89 9.71 13.77 29.45
CA GLN A 89 10.07 12.37 29.29
C GLN A 89 11.56 12.12 29.60
N GLU A 90 12.43 13.04 29.23
CA GLU A 90 13.85 13.01 29.61
C GLU A 90 14.04 13.09 31.12
N ALA A 91 13.26 13.93 31.82
CA ALA A 91 13.27 13.99 33.28
C ALA A 91 12.81 12.67 33.92
N ARG A 92 11.78 12.02 33.36
CA ARG A 92 11.31 10.69 33.80
C ARG A 92 12.40 9.63 33.58
N LEU A 93 13.03 9.63 32.42
CA LEU A 93 14.14 8.73 32.10
C LEU A 93 15.30 8.92 33.07
N ALA A 94 15.71 10.14 33.34
CA ALA A 94 16.77 10.44 34.32
C ALA A 94 16.43 9.93 35.73
N ARG A 95 15.15 10.05 36.14
CA ARG A 95 14.69 9.50 37.44
C ARG A 95 14.77 7.98 37.45
N ALA A 96 14.38 7.28 36.37
CA ALA A 96 14.48 5.82 36.29
C ALA A 96 15.97 5.35 36.31
N GLN A 97 16.87 6.08 35.65
CA GLN A 97 18.31 5.83 35.70
C GLN A 97 18.86 5.95 37.12
N ALA A 98 18.45 6.99 37.86
CA ALA A 98 18.83 7.18 39.24
C ALA A 98 18.32 6.04 40.16
N ALA A 99 17.10 5.51 39.89
CA ALA A 99 16.55 4.37 40.62
C ALA A 99 17.37 3.09 40.40
N VAL A 100 17.81 2.81 39.17
CA VAL A 100 18.70 1.69 38.86
C VAL A 100 20.04 1.83 39.62
N ALA A 101 20.63 3.02 39.61
CA ALA A 101 21.88 3.27 40.33
C ALA A 101 21.72 3.07 41.85
N ALA A 102 20.62 3.54 42.44
CA ALA A 102 20.31 3.34 43.87
C ALA A 102 20.13 1.85 44.21
N ASN A 103 19.42 1.10 43.36
CA ASN A 103 19.29 -0.36 43.56
C ASN A 103 20.63 -1.10 43.43
N ALA A 104 21.52 -0.72 42.53
CA ALA A 104 22.84 -1.27 42.41
C ALA A 104 23.69 -1.06 43.71
N ALA A 105 23.59 0.13 44.32
CA ALA A 105 24.24 0.39 45.61
C ALA A 105 23.64 -0.45 46.75
N ASN A 106 22.32 -0.62 46.79
CA ASN A 106 21.65 -1.48 47.76
C ASN A 106 22.04 -2.96 47.57
N GLN A 107 22.17 -3.43 46.34
CA GLN A 107 22.66 -4.78 46.06
C GLN A 107 24.09 -4.99 46.56
N ALA A 108 24.99 -4.07 46.31
CA ALA A 108 26.35 -4.14 46.80
C ALA A 108 26.41 -4.18 48.36
N LYS A 109 25.54 -3.41 49.05
CA LYS A 109 25.39 -3.46 50.50
C LYS A 109 24.91 -4.82 50.99
N ALA A 110 23.91 -5.42 50.33
CA ALA A 110 23.36 -6.74 50.66
C ALA A 110 24.40 -7.86 50.40
N GLU A 111 25.16 -7.79 49.32
CA GLU A 111 26.26 -8.71 49.04
C GLU A 111 27.34 -8.64 50.11
N ALA A 112 27.69 -7.45 50.59
CA ALA A 112 28.60 -7.29 51.72
C ALA A 112 28.05 -7.88 53.05
N ALA A 113 26.71 -7.81 53.25
CA ALA A 113 26.03 -8.43 54.38
C ALA A 113 26.09 -9.98 54.32
N VAL A 114 25.87 -10.59 53.14
CA VAL A 114 26.07 -12.03 52.93
C VAL A 114 27.50 -12.45 53.22
N LEU A 115 28.49 -11.70 52.71
CA LEU A 115 29.91 -11.98 52.95
C LEU A 115 30.25 -11.94 54.43
N ARG A 116 29.73 -10.94 55.18
CA ARG A 116 29.92 -10.86 56.64
C ARG A 116 29.28 -12.04 57.37
N ALA A 117 28.05 -12.41 57.05
CA ALA A 117 27.35 -13.54 57.67
C ALA A 117 28.08 -14.85 57.39
N THR A 118 28.56 -15.09 56.19
CA THR A 118 29.35 -16.26 55.78
C THR A 118 30.68 -16.34 56.57
N ALA A 119 31.38 -15.21 56.76
CA ALA A 119 32.60 -15.18 57.57
C ALA A 119 32.37 -15.54 59.06
N ILE A 120 31.22 -15.05 59.62
CA ILE A 120 30.78 -15.40 60.97
C ILE A 120 30.50 -16.91 61.09
N LEU A 121 29.79 -17.46 60.16
CA LEU A 121 29.44 -18.90 60.08
C LEU A 121 30.73 -19.71 60.02
N ALA A 122 31.66 -19.40 59.16
CA ALA A 122 32.99 -20.10 59.09
C ALA A 122 33.75 -20.08 60.40
N GLN A 123 33.71 -18.96 61.15
CA GLN A 123 34.29 -18.87 62.49
C GLN A 123 33.59 -19.79 63.51
N ARG A 124 32.20 -19.80 63.48
CA ARG A 124 31.43 -20.65 64.42
C ARG A 124 31.58 -22.15 64.10
N GLU A 125 31.60 -22.53 62.82
CA GLU A 125 31.90 -23.90 62.39
C GLU A 125 33.27 -24.38 62.87
N ALA A 126 34.30 -23.53 62.74
CA ALA A 126 35.67 -23.87 63.26
C ALA A 126 35.67 -23.99 64.76
N ALA A 127 34.89 -23.15 65.47
CA ALA A 127 34.76 -23.24 66.94
C ALA A 127 34.04 -24.53 67.37
N ASN A 128 32.92 -24.88 66.71
CA ASN A 128 32.12 -26.09 66.96
C ASN A 128 32.99 -27.35 66.70
N ARG A 129 33.71 -27.43 65.59
CA ARG A 129 34.63 -28.54 65.30
C ARG A 129 35.66 -28.73 66.37
N ARG A 130 36.32 -27.66 66.87
CA ARG A 130 37.32 -27.73 68.00
C ARG A 130 36.65 -28.22 69.28
N GLN A 131 35.44 -27.71 69.63
CA GLN A 131 34.75 -28.08 70.88
C GLN A 131 34.28 -29.54 70.84
N ALA A 132 33.78 -30.00 69.70
CA ALA A 132 33.40 -31.40 69.49
C ALA A 132 34.58 -32.36 69.62
N GLU A 133 35.74 -31.98 69.14
CA GLU A 133 36.99 -32.77 69.33
C GLU A 133 37.44 -32.81 70.75
N LEU A 134 37.48 -31.69 71.51
CA LEU A 134 37.80 -31.63 72.91
C LEU A 134 36.84 -32.46 73.79
N THR A 135 35.55 -32.50 73.46
CA THR A 135 34.54 -33.29 74.12
C THR A 135 34.77 -34.78 73.91
N ARG A 136 35.16 -35.20 72.70
CA ARG A 136 35.51 -36.59 72.38
C ARG A 136 36.73 -37.08 73.19
N GLN A 137 37.65 -36.14 73.46
CA GLN A 137 38.86 -36.41 74.25
C GLN A 137 38.58 -36.25 75.75
N GLU A 138 37.33 -36.14 76.22
CA GLU A 138 36.96 -35.93 77.64
C GLU A 138 37.47 -34.62 78.23
N ALA A 139 38.02 -33.69 77.44
CA ALA A 139 38.63 -32.43 77.84
C ALA A 139 37.64 -31.25 77.94
N ALA A 140 36.38 -31.44 77.55
CA ALA A 140 35.31 -30.42 77.61
C ALA A 140 33.98 -31.04 78.01
N SER A 141 33.05 -30.19 78.51
CA SER A 141 31.74 -30.65 78.93
C SER A 141 30.79 -30.76 77.70
N ILE A 142 29.83 -31.70 77.73
CA ILE A 142 28.82 -31.87 76.73
C ILE A 142 28.02 -30.55 76.49
N GLN A 143 27.73 -29.83 77.58
CA GLN A 143 27.01 -28.55 77.52
C GLN A 143 27.71 -27.53 76.61
N ARG A 144 29.04 -27.41 76.64
CA ARG A 144 29.83 -26.51 75.77
C ARG A 144 29.76 -26.93 74.30
N ALA A 145 29.74 -28.22 74.03
CA ALA A 145 29.60 -28.72 72.70
C ALA A 145 28.19 -28.38 72.13
N GLU A 146 27.11 -28.53 72.91
CA GLU A 146 25.78 -28.16 72.56
C GLU A 146 25.61 -26.64 72.36
N GLU A 147 26.31 -25.82 73.19
CA GLU A 147 26.31 -24.37 72.99
C GLU A 147 27.01 -23.97 71.65
N ALA A 148 28.15 -24.58 71.33
CA ALA A 148 28.88 -24.34 70.11
C ALA A 148 28.08 -24.78 68.85
N GLN A 149 27.35 -25.90 68.96
CA GLN A 149 26.43 -26.35 67.90
C GLN A 149 25.27 -25.38 67.68
N ARG A 150 24.60 -24.89 68.74
CA ARG A 150 23.54 -23.88 68.61
C ARG A 150 24.06 -22.58 68.00
N ASP A 151 25.23 -22.13 68.37
CA ASP A 151 25.89 -20.92 67.81
C ASP A 151 26.11 -21.08 66.27
N GLU A 152 26.60 -22.28 65.88
CA GLU A 152 26.72 -22.58 64.42
C GLU A 152 25.37 -22.59 63.71
N ASP A 153 24.33 -23.21 64.26
CA ASP A 153 23.02 -23.29 63.67
C ASP A 153 22.38 -21.90 63.53
N VAL A 154 22.55 -21.01 64.50
CA VAL A 154 22.14 -19.60 64.43
C VAL A 154 22.89 -18.87 63.31
N ALA A 155 24.20 -18.99 63.25
CA ALA A 155 25.01 -18.34 62.21
C ALA A 155 24.65 -18.85 60.80
N ARG A 156 24.31 -20.13 60.67
CA ARG A 156 23.82 -20.72 59.41
C ARG A 156 22.45 -20.15 58.99
N ALA A 157 21.57 -19.94 59.98
CA ALA A 157 20.28 -19.29 59.72
C ALA A 157 20.48 -17.82 59.31
N ASP A 158 21.39 -17.08 59.91
CA ASP A 158 21.73 -15.69 59.57
C ASP A 158 22.22 -15.57 58.11
N VAL A 159 23.02 -16.52 57.63
CA VAL A 159 23.44 -16.56 56.20
C VAL A 159 22.22 -16.68 55.29
N LYS A 160 21.30 -17.58 55.61
CA LYS A 160 20.09 -17.76 54.82
C LYS A 160 19.20 -16.51 54.78
N VAL A 161 19.13 -15.79 55.93
CA VAL A 161 18.40 -14.50 55.97
C VAL A 161 19.08 -13.47 55.08
N ALA A 162 20.40 -13.33 55.16
CA ALA A 162 21.12 -12.38 54.30
C ALA A 162 21.04 -12.73 52.81
N GLU A 163 21.06 -14.02 52.44
CA GLU A 163 20.84 -14.49 51.06
C GLU A 163 19.43 -14.18 50.54
N ALA A 164 18.40 -14.37 51.40
CA ALA A 164 17.03 -14.05 51.06
C ALA A 164 16.86 -12.53 50.87
N GLU A 165 17.45 -11.69 51.73
CA GLU A 165 17.45 -10.23 51.56
C GLU A 165 18.13 -9.82 50.25
N LEU A 166 19.27 -10.43 49.90
CA LEU A 166 19.96 -10.20 48.62
C LEU A 166 19.05 -10.59 47.44
N ALA A 167 18.33 -11.72 47.54
CA ALA A 167 17.40 -12.15 46.48
C ALA A 167 16.26 -11.14 46.26
N VAL A 168 15.71 -10.56 47.35
CA VAL A 168 14.68 -9.51 47.28
C VAL A 168 15.25 -8.26 46.58
N ILE A 169 16.42 -7.80 46.95
CA ILE A 169 17.04 -6.61 46.37
C ILE A 169 17.39 -6.82 44.90
N ARG A 170 17.82 -8.01 44.49
CA ARG A 170 18.04 -8.37 43.10
C ARG A 170 16.73 -8.31 42.28
N ALA A 171 15.62 -8.81 42.84
CA ALA A 171 14.33 -8.71 42.20
C ALA A 171 13.89 -7.25 42.03
N GLN A 172 14.07 -6.39 43.04
CA GLN A 172 13.82 -4.94 42.95
C GLN A 172 14.73 -4.25 41.92
N GLY A 173 15.98 -4.71 41.77
CA GLY A 173 16.88 -4.23 40.73
C GLY A 173 16.39 -4.56 39.31
N GLN A 174 15.85 -5.76 39.11
CA GLN A 174 15.22 -6.14 37.82
C GLN A 174 14.00 -5.29 37.50
N ASP A 175 13.17 -5.01 38.51
CA ASP A 175 12.01 -4.13 38.34
C ASP A 175 12.44 -2.70 37.93
N ALA A 176 13.47 -2.13 38.59
CA ALA A 176 14.02 -0.83 38.25
C ALA A 176 14.57 -0.78 36.79
N VAL A 177 15.22 -1.85 36.33
CA VAL A 177 15.72 -1.96 34.95
C VAL A 177 14.55 -2.02 33.96
N ALA A 178 13.50 -2.77 34.26
CA ALA A 178 12.32 -2.83 33.42
C ALA A 178 11.60 -1.47 33.34
N ALA A 179 11.53 -0.75 34.47
CA ALA A 179 10.97 0.61 34.50
C ALA A 179 11.81 1.58 33.64
N LEU A 180 13.14 1.49 33.72
CA LEU A 180 14.04 2.27 32.86
C LEU A 180 13.79 2.01 31.38
N GLN A 181 13.64 0.75 30.99
CA GLN A 181 13.39 0.37 29.61
C GLN A 181 12.03 0.91 29.10
N LEU A 182 11.02 0.94 29.96
CA LEU A 182 9.74 1.56 29.64
C LEU A 182 9.89 3.05 29.33
N GLU A 183 10.57 3.80 30.21
CA GLU A 183 10.78 5.26 30.00
C GLU A 183 11.60 5.55 28.73
N GLN A 184 12.59 4.69 28.41
CA GLN A 184 13.35 4.78 27.17
C GLN A 184 12.45 4.59 25.95
N THR A 185 11.60 3.57 25.97
CA THR A 185 10.63 3.30 24.87
C THR A 185 9.67 4.46 24.70
N LEU A 186 9.20 5.05 25.80
CA LEU A 186 8.31 6.22 25.76
C LEU A 186 9.03 7.44 25.18
N LEU A 187 10.31 7.65 25.48
CA LEU A 187 11.13 8.72 24.89
C LEU A 187 11.31 8.50 23.38
N ASP A 188 11.56 7.28 22.96
CA ASP A 188 11.72 6.95 21.53
C ASP A 188 10.45 7.25 20.72
N ARG A 189 9.25 7.10 21.34
CA ARG A 189 7.96 7.46 20.72
C ARG A 189 7.77 8.96 20.55
N HIS A 190 8.61 9.81 21.12
CA HIS A 190 8.63 11.26 20.88
C HIS A 190 9.42 11.63 19.64
N ARG A 191 10.01 10.68 18.94
CA ARG A 191 10.69 10.84 17.66
C ARG A 191 9.95 10.09 16.58
N LEU A 192 9.57 10.82 15.53
CA LEU A 192 8.94 10.22 14.36
C LEU A 192 10.03 9.89 13.33
N THR A 193 10.09 8.65 12.90
CA THR A 193 11.07 8.18 11.90
C THR A 193 10.36 7.60 10.68
N ALA A 194 11.05 7.60 9.53
CA ALA A 194 10.53 7.00 8.31
C ALA A 194 10.51 5.47 8.42
N PRO A 195 9.37 4.80 8.16
CA PRO A 195 9.24 3.35 8.26
C PRO A 195 9.91 2.59 7.10
N PHE A 196 10.15 3.25 5.97
CA PHE A 196 10.79 2.74 4.74
C PHE A 196 11.41 3.89 3.96
N ASP A 197 12.20 3.60 2.92
CA ASP A 197 12.71 4.61 2.01
C ASP A 197 11.55 5.25 1.27
N ALA A 198 11.35 6.56 1.45
CA ALA A 198 10.12 7.22 1.05
C ALA A 198 10.34 8.59 0.41
N LEU A 199 9.31 9.02 -0.33
CA LEU A 199 9.11 10.40 -0.74
C LEU A 199 8.00 11.02 0.14
N VAL A 200 8.26 12.18 0.70
CA VAL A 200 7.27 12.96 1.46
C VAL A 200 6.30 13.63 0.49
N VAL A 201 5.05 13.24 0.53
CA VAL A 201 3.99 13.81 -0.35
C VAL A 201 3.42 15.08 0.24
N THR A 202 3.04 15.03 1.51
CA THR A 202 2.43 16.17 2.22
C THR A 202 2.90 16.23 3.67
N ARG A 203 3.00 17.44 4.19
CA ARG A 203 3.17 17.78 5.60
C ARG A 203 1.85 18.35 6.12
N LEU A 204 1.31 17.76 7.17
CA LEU A 204 -0.03 18.04 7.70
C LEU A 204 -0.02 18.82 9.01
N ALA A 205 1.15 19.01 9.63
CA ALA A 205 1.30 19.75 10.87
C ALA A 205 2.51 20.69 10.83
N GLU A 206 2.46 21.73 11.66
CA GLU A 206 3.51 22.75 11.80
C GLU A 206 4.14 22.72 13.19
N THR A 207 5.38 23.22 13.28
CA THR A 207 6.08 23.39 14.56
C THR A 207 5.26 24.25 15.53
N GLY A 208 5.14 23.81 16.78
CA GLY A 208 4.30 24.44 17.80
C GLY A 208 2.87 23.89 17.88
N ALA A 209 2.44 23.07 16.93
CA ALA A 209 1.14 22.41 16.99
C ALA A 209 1.10 21.36 18.11
N VAL A 210 -0.05 21.25 18.78
CA VAL A 210 -0.32 20.16 19.73
C VAL A 210 -0.96 19.01 18.95
N VAL A 211 -0.31 17.86 18.94
CA VAL A 211 -0.75 16.66 18.23
C VAL A 211 -1.12 15.54 19.20
N ARG A 212 -2.05 14.70 18.78
CA ARG A 212 -2.50 13.53 19.54
C ARG A 212 -1.87 12.27 18.96
N SER A 213 -1.84 11.23 19.76
CA SER A 213 -1.46 9.89 19.29
C SER A 213 -2.34 9.48 18.09
N GLY A 214 -1.69 9.11 16.99
CA GLY A 214 -2.35 8.70 15.74
C GLY A 214 -2.69 9.83 14.76
N ASP A 215 -2.53 11.11 15.15
CA ASP A 215 -2.70 12.21 14.21
C ASP A 215 -1.61 12.13 13.11
N PRO A 216 -1.96 12.16 11.82
CA PRO A 216 -0.98 12.08 10.76
C PRO A 216 -0.20 13.40 10.63
N ILE A 217 1.13 13.32 10.63
CA ILE A 217 2.04 14.45 10.45
C ILE A 217 2.55 14.51 9.01
N PHE A 218 2.85 13.36 8.42
CA PHE A 218 3.29 13.26 7.03
C PHE A 218 2.51 12.19 6.28
N THR A 219 2.35 12.42 4.97
CA THR A 219 2.00 11.35 4.03
C THR A 219 3.25 10.97 3.26
N LEU A 220 3.63 9.71 3.35
CA LEU A 220 4.81 9.12 2.71
C LEU A 220 4.37 8.11 1.64
N ILE A 221 5.14 8.04 0.57
CA ILE A 221 5.00 6.98 -0.43
C ILE A 221 6.34 6.31 -0.68
N ASP A 222 6.30 5.06 -1.10
CA ASP A 222 7.43 4.39 -1.71
C ASP A 222 7.39 4.69 -3.22
N PRO A 223 8.36 5.50 -3.74
CA PRO A 223 8.37 5.93 -5.13
C PRO A 223 8.57 4.78 -6.13
N ASP A 224 9.13 3.65 -5.71
CA ASP A 224 9.36 2.49 -6.56
C ASP A 224 8.10 1.62 -6.72
N THR A 225 7.03 1.95 -5.98
CA THR A 225 5.76 1.20 -5.99
C THR A 225 4.62 1.93 -6.69
N ILE A 226 4.94 2.91 -7.55
CA ILE A 226 3.94 3.66 -8.29
C ILE A 226 3.33 2.79 -9.39
N TRP A 227 2.01 2.86 -9.53
CA TRP A 227 1.23 2.19 -10.56
C TRP A 227 0.12 3.08 -11.09
N ILE A 228 -0.53 2.65 -12.17
CA ILE A 228 -1.72 3.30 -12.68
C ILE A 228 -2.93 2.48 -12.25
N GLN A 229 -3.81 3.07 -11.46
CA GLN A 229 -5.10 2.49 -11.13
C GLN A 229 -6.11 2.94 -12.19
N ALA A 230 -6.56 2.03 -13.03
CA ALA A 230 -7.52 2.30 -14.09
C ALA A 230 -8.89 1.71 -13.75
N TYR A 231 -9.93 2.37 -14.24
CA TYR A 231 -11.33 1.99 -14.13
C TYR A 231 -11.80 1.50 -15.48
N ILE A 232 -12.29 0.27 -15.54
CA ILE A 232 -12.73 -0.42 -16.74
C ILE A 232 -14.19 -0.79 -16.56
N ASP A 233 -14.98 -0.46 -17.57
CA ASP A 233 -16.39 -0.84 -17.67
C ASP A 233 -16.58 -2.35 -17.43
N GLU A 234 -17.54 -2.73 -16.59
CA GLU A 234 -17.74 -4.11 -16.13
C GLU A 234 -18.10 -5.05 -17.30
N GLU A 235 -18.85 -4.57 -18.30
CA GLU A 235 -19.20 -5.37 -19.48
C GLU A 235 -17.96 -5.86 -20.22
N ARG A 236 -16.86 -5.08 -20.18
CA ARG A 236 -15.58 -5.39 -20.83
C ARG A 236 -14.58 -6.04 -19.90
N ALA A 237 -14.74 -5.86 -18.60
CA ALA A 237 -13.78 -6.33 -17.60
C ALA A 237 -13.62 -7.85 -17.52
N GLY A 238 -14.60 -8.61 -18.06
CA GLY A 238 -14.52 -10.09 -18.14
C GLY A 238 -13.43 -10.62 -19.07
N GLN A 239 -12.85 -9.78 -19.95
CA GLN A 239 -11.76 -10.14 -20.86
C GLN A 239 -10.38 -9.85 -20.31
N LEU A 240 -10.29 -9.24 -19.11
CA LEU A 240 -9.03 -8.84 -18.48
C LEU A 240 -8.35 -10.03 -17.83
N ALA A 241 -7.05 -10.11 -18.00
CA ALA A 241 -6.18 -11.11 -17.35
C ALA A 241 -4.89 -10.47 -16.87
N LEU A 242 -4.30 -11.06 -15.82
CA LEU A 242 -2.98 -10.66 -15.34
C LEU A 242 -1.94 -10.85 -16.44
N GLY A 243 -0.98 -9.92 -16.52
CA GLY A 243 0.10 -9.97 -17.50
C GLY A 243 -0.27 -9.40 -18.88
N GLN A 244 -1.51 -9.00 -19.12
CA GLN A 244 -1.88 -8.35 -20.39
C GLN A 244 -1.13 -7.02 -20.54
N PRO A 245 -0.55 -6.75 -21.73
CA PRO A 245 0.10 -5.49 -22.03
C PRO A 245 -0.94 -4.39 -22.24
N GLY A 246 -0.59 -3.19 -21.84
CA GLY A 246 -1.39 -2.00 -22.05
C GLY A 246 -0.52 -0.81 -22.42
N THR A 247 -1.13 0.16 -23.08
CA THR A 247 -0.54 1.46 -23.35
C THR A 247 -1.10 2.48 -22.36
N ILE A 248 -0.22 3.25 -21.74
CA ILE A 248 -0.56 4.28 -20.75
C ILE A 248 -0.22 5.64 -21.38
N ARG A 249 -1.11 6.60 -21.28
CA ARG A 249 -0.89 7.97 -21.70
C ARG A 249 -1.23 8.90 -20.55
N LEU A 250 -0.20 9.54 -20.00
CA LEU A 250 -0.34 10.52 -18.92
C LEU A 250 -0.90 11.83 -19.46
N ARG A 251 -1.77 12.47 -18.70
CA ARG A 251 -2.39 13.74 -19.13
C ARG A 251 -1.38 14.89 -19.21
N SER A 252 -0.32 14.87 -18.41
CA SER A 252 0.78 15.85 -18.50
C SER A 252 1.65 15.66 -19.74
N GLN A 253 1.63 14.46 -20.35
CA GLN A 253 2.45 14.10 -21.52
C GLN A 253 1.59 13.45 -22.63
N PRO A 254 0.66 14.19 -23.24
CA PRO A 254 -0.34 13.60 -24.14
C PRO A 254 0.25 13.09 -25.47
N ALA A 255 1.45 13.53 -25.84
CA ALA A 255 2.15 13.10 -27.05
C ALA A 255 2.97 11.82 -26.85
N ARG A 256 3.11 11.33 -25.62
CA ARG A 256 3.91 10.11 -25.29
C ARG A 256 3.00 9.01 -24.81
N GLU A 257 3.29 7.81 -25.30
CA GLU A 257 2.68 6.58 -24.81
C GLU A 257 3.74 5.77 -24.09
N PHE A 258 3.36 5.18 -22.98
CA PHE A 258 4.19 4.36 -22.12
C PHE A 258 3.64 2.93 -22.09
N THR A 259 4.53 1.97 -21.90
CA THR A 259 4.15 0.57 -21.82
C THR A 259 3.83 0.18 -20.39
N GLY A 260 2.69 -0.48 -20.20
CA GLY A 260 2.29 -1.01 -18.91
C GLY A 260 1.84 -2.45 -19.00
N THR A 261 1.79 -3.12 -17.86
CA THR A 261 1.31 -4.49 -17.75
C THR A 261 0.34 -4.58 -16.58
N ILE A 262 -0.78 -5.30 -16.75
CA ILE A 262 -1.72 -5.57 -15.67
C ILE A 262 -1.05 -6.44 -14.62
N THR A 263 -0.90 -5.91 -13.41
CA THR A 263 -0.33 -6.62 -12.26
C THR A 263 -1.38 -7.02 -11.24
N ARG A 264 -2.54 -6.34 -11.27
CA ARG A 264 -3.63 -6.64 -10.35
C ARG A 264 -4.98 -6.30 -10.98
N ILE A 265 -5.99 -7.14 -10.70
CA ILE A 265 -7.39 -6.91 -11.05
C ILE A 265 -8.19 -6.90 -9.76
N GLY A 266 -9.05 -5.91 -9.58
CA GLY A 266 -9.92 -5.78 -8.42
C GLY A 266 -10.93 -6.91 -8.34
N VAL A 267 -11.09 -7.44 -7.14
CA VAL A 267 -12.10 -8.48 -6.87
C VAL A 267 -13.50 -7.87 -6.73
N GLU A 268 -13.56 -6.59 -6.38
CA GLU A 268 -14.78 -5.84 -6.18
C GLU A 268 -15.00 -4.88 -7.36
N SER A 269 -16.23 -4.84 -7.88
CA SER A 269 -16.69 -3.84 -8.83
C SER A 269 -17.41 -2.71 -8.09
N ASP A 270 -17.28 -1.48 -8.59
CA ASP A 270 -18.06 -0.35 -8.12
C ASP A 270 -19.51 -0.50 -8.61
N ARG A 271 -20.46 -0.64 -7.68
CA ARG A 271 -21.88 -0.85 -7.98
C ARG A 271 -22.59 0.39 -8.50
N VAL A 272 -22.00 1.56 -8.33
CA VAL A 272 -22.62 2.82 -8.75
C VAL A 272 -22.20 3.18 -10.17
N ASN A 273 -20.90 3.00 -10.45
CA ASN A 273 -20.32 3.34 -11.75
C ASN A 273 -20.21 2.13 -12.70
N GLU A 274 -20.48 0.92 -12.20
CA GLU A 274 -20.37 -0.33 -12.96
C GLU A 274 -18.96 -0.52 -13.54
N GLU A 275 -17.92 -0.17 -12.75
CA GLU A 275 -16.54 -0.21 -13.16
C GLU A 275 -15.72 -1.20 -12.30
N ARG A 276 -14.76 -1.85 -12.93
CA ARG A 276 -13.77 -2.68 -12.26
C ARG A 276 -12.41 -2.00 -12.24
N ARG A 277 -11.78 -1.99 -11.07
CA ARG A 277 -10.44 -1.43 -10.90
C ARG A 277 -9.39 -2.41 -11.37
N VAL A 278 -8.43 -1.92 -12.13
CA VAL A 278 -7.23 -2.66 -12.53
C VAL A 278 -5.99 -1.80 -12.28
N TRP A 279 -4.89 -2.45 -11.94
CA TRP A 279 -3.63 -1.77 -11.69
C TRP A 279 -2.60 -2.24 -12.71
N LEU A 280 -1.99 -1.26 -13.35
CA LEU A 280 -0.92 -1.47 -14.32
C LEU A 280 0.39 -0.93 -13.76
N THR A 281 1.42 -1.73 -13.83
CA THR A 281 2.79 -1.28 -13.58
C THR A 281 3.38 -0.79 -14.89
N CYS A 282 3.96 0.39 -14.87
CA CYS A 282 4.62 0.98 -16.02
C CYS A 282 6.09 0.56 -16.06
N SER A 283 6.59 0.21 -17.24
CA SER A 283 7.99 -0.21 -17.43
C SER A 283 8.92 0.92 -17.88
N ASP A 284 8.39 1.93 -18.56
CA ASP A 284 9.13 3.02 -19.20
C ASP A 284 8.59 4.41 -18.87
N CYS A 285 7.80 4.51 -17.79
CA CYS A 285 7.27 5.79 -17.32
C CYS A 285 8.38 6.74 -16.85
N PRO A 286 8.11 8.05 -16.87
CA PRO A 286 9.06 9.04 -16.35
C PRO A 286 9.30 8.83 -14.85
N GLN A 287 10.53 9.13 -14.40
CA GLN A 287 10.90 9.03 -12.98
C GLN A 287 10.06 9.95 -12.06
N GLN A 288 9.53 11.04 -12.61
CA GLN A 288 8.62 11.94 -11.92
C GLN A 288 7.20 11.71 -12.44
N MET A 289 6.39 11.02 -11.68
CA MET A 289 4.95 10.92 -11.83
C MET A 289 4.29 11.58 -10.62
N PHE A 290 3.23 12.32 -10.88
CA PHE A 290 2.51 13.02 -9.81
C PHE A 290 1.33 12.18 -9.35
N LEU A 291 1.23 11.93 -8.05
CA LEU A 291 0.06 11.23 -7.49
C LEU A 291 -1.23 11.97 -7.81
N GLY A 292 -2.26 11.22 -8.19
CA GLY A 292 -3.53 11.79 -8.61
C GLY A 292 -3.54 12.30 -10.05
N GLU A 293 -2.42 12.23 -10.78
CA GLU A 293 -2.39 12.56 -12.20
C GLU A 293 -3.25 11.59 -12.99
N GLN A 294 -4.08 12.13 -13.89
CA GLN A 294 -4.93 11.33 -14.76
C GLN A 294 -4.13 10.65 -15.88
N ALA A 295 -4.50 9.42 -16.16
CA ALA A 295 -3.96 8.61 -17.25
C ALA A 295 -5.06 7.96 -18.06
N GLU A 296 -4.85 7.85 -19.36
CA GLU A 296 -5.64 6.99 -20.24
C GLU A 296 -4.91 5.66 -20.41
N VAL A 297 -5.66 4.58 -20.31
CA VAL A 297 -5.11 3.23 -20.43
C VAL A 297 -5.83 2.50 -21.57
N ARG A 298 -5.06 1.82 -22.43
CA ARG A 298 -5.57 0.94 -23.48
C ARG A 298 -4.98 -0.43 -23.32
N ILE A 299 -5.77 -1.39 -22.86
CA ILE A 299 -5.34 -2.75 -22.57
C ILE A 299 -5.57 -3.63 -23.78
N LEU A 300 -4.55 -4.31 -24.27
CA LEU A 300 -4.66 -5.27 -25.35
C LEU A 300 -5.25 -6.57 -24.83
N THR A 301 -6.45 -6.93 -25.29
CA THR A 301 -7.14 -8.15 -24.87
C THR A 301 -6.93 -9.29 -25.88
N ALA A 302 -6.91 -8.98 -27.18
CA ALA A 302 -6.67 -9.94 -28.21
C ALA A 302 -6.12 -9.28 -29.49
N THR A 303 -5.48 -10.07 -30.33
CA THR A 303 -5.13 -9.68 -31.71
C THR A 303 -5.82 -10.64 -32.68
N ARG A 304 -6.51 -10.11 -33.69
CA ARG A 304 -7.13 -10.89 -34.77
C ARG A 304 -6.26 -10.82 -36.00
N ALA A 305 -5.89 -11.97 -36.55
CA ALA A 305 -5.11 -12.00 -37.79
C ALA A 305 -5.83 -11.30 -38.95
N THR A 306 -7.16 -11.45 -39.03
CA THR A 306 -8.02 -10.73 -39.96
C THR A 306 -9.39 -10.52 -39.29
N ALA A 307 -9.95 -9.33 -39.39
CA ALA A 307 -11.26 -9.01 -38.88
C ALA A 307 -11.95 -7.93 -39.74
N LEU A 308 -13.26 -8.02 -39.87
CA LEU A 308 -14.08 -6.97 -40.47
C LEU A 308 -14.67 -6.12 -39.32
N MET A 309 -14.19 -4.88 -39.21
CA MET A 309 -14.53 -3.98 -38.10
C MET A 309 -15.54 -2.93 -38.59
N VAL A 310 -16.78 -2.99 -38.12
CA VAL A 310 -17.86 -2.06 -38.52
C VAL A 310 -18.07 -1.01 -37.43
N PRO A 311 -18.10 0.30 -37.78
CA PRO A 311 -18.49 1.32 -36.83
C PRO A 311 -19.89 1.05 -36.25
N GLU A 312 -20.00 1.06 -34.91
CA GLU A 312 -21.28 0.79 -34.23
C GLU A 312 -22.44 1.69 -34.70
N VAL A 313 -22.12 2.95 -34.99
CA VAL A 313 -23.08 3.93 -35.50
C VAL A 313 -23.67 3.57 -36.88
N ALA A 314 -23.03 2.66 -37.60
CA ALA A 314 -23.54 2.16 -38.92
C ALA A 314 -24.45 0.94 -38.77
N ILE A 315 -24.64 0.40 -37.58
CA ILE A 315 -25.46 -0.79 -37.30
C ILE A 315 -26.85 -0.34 -36.86
N ILE A 316 -27.85 -0.76 -37.61
CA ILE A 316 -29.26 -0.44 -37.33
C ILE A 316 -29.82 -1.46 -36.33
N GLY A 317 -30.40 -0.99 -35.22
CA GLY A 317 -31.04 -1.86 -34.23
C GLY A 317 -30.04 -2.77 -33.48
N PHE A 318 -28.84 -2.26 -33.23
CA PHE A 318 -27.80 -3.01 -32.51
C PHE A 318 -28.23 -3.30 -31.07
N ASP A 319 -28.27 -4.56 -30.69
CA ASP A 319 -28.62 -5.04 -29.35
C ASP A 319 -27.39 -5.46 -28.49
N GLY A 320 -26.18 -5.19 -28.98
CA GLY A 320 -24.90 -5.62 -28.38
C GLY A 320 -24.34 -6.88 -29.03
N TYR A 321 -25.14 -7.67 -29.74
CA TYR A 321 -24.74 -8.92 -30.39
C TYR A 321 -25.26 -9.05 -31.84
N ARG A 322 -26.40 -8.50 -32.17
CA ARG A 322 -27.02 -8.54 -33.50
C ARG A 322 -27.41 -7.16 -33.95
N GLY A 323 -27.48 -6.99 -35.29
CA GLY A 323 -27.95 -5.77 -35.88
C GLY A 323 -27.97 -5.87 -37.42
N THR A 324 -28.62 -4.92 -38.07
CA THR A 324 -28.73 -4.86 -39.53
C THR A 324 -27.74 -3.85 -40.07
N VAL A 325 -26.98 -4.21 -41.09
CA VAL A 325 -26.09 -3.29 -41.83
C VAL A 325 -26.45 -3.23 -43.31
N TRP A 326 -26.03 -2.16 -43.97
CA TRP A 326 -26.07 -2.08 -45.40
C TRP A 326 -24.84 -2.76 -45.99
N ILE A 327 -25.05 -3.71 -46.89
CA ILE A 327 -23.99 -4.36 -47.67
C ILE A 327 -24.13 -3.96 -49.16
N GLY A 328 -22.99 -3.86 -49.84
CA GLY A 328 -22.89 -3.65 -51.28
C GLY A 328 -22.57 -4.94 -52.00
N GLN A 329 -23.44 -5.40 -52.88
CA GLN A 329 -23.21 -6.59 -53.70
C GLN A 329 -23.62 -6.28 -55.12
N ASP A 330 -22.75 -6.50 -56.10
CA ASP A 330 -22.97 -6.26 -57.52
C ASP A 330 -23.49 -4.84 -57.85
N GLY A 331 -22.98 -3.82 -57.18
CA GLY A 331 -23.38 -2.42 -57.36
C GLY A 331 -24.77 -2.07 -56.81
N ARG A 332 -25.40 -3.00 -56.11
CA ARG A 332 -26.69 -2.79 -55.43
C ARG A 332 -26.48 -2.85 -53.90
N ARG A 333 -27.27 -2.05 -53.19
CA ARG A 333 -27.31 -2.09 -51.72
C ARG A 333 -28.44 -3.01 -51.23
N SER A 334 -28.14 -3.84 -50.28
CA SER A 334 -29.13 -4.66 -49.57
C SER A 334 -28.90 -4.55 -48.06
N ARG A 335 -29.88 -4.94 -47.29
CA ARG A 335 -29.72 -5.06 -45.83
C ARG A 335 -29.38 -6.50 -45.50
N ALA A 336 -28.43 -6.67 -44.57
CA ALA A 336 -28.07 -7.97 -44.01
C ALA A 336 -28.12 -7.90 -42.50
N ASP A 337 -28.67 -8.94 -41.87
CA ASP A 337 -28.66 -9.14 -40.45
C ASP A 337 -27.38 -9.91 -40.11
N LEU A 338 -26.49 -9.27 -39.34
CA LEU A 338 -25.21 -9.81 -38.96
C LEU A 338 -25.15 -10.08 -37.46
N THR A 339 -24.25 -10.97 -37.08
CA THR A 339 -23.81 -11.17 -35.69
C THR A 339 -22.47 -10.50 -35.49
N PHE A 340 -22.33 -9.89 -34.33
CA PHE A 340 -21.15 -9.12 -33.94
C PHE A 340 -20.45 -9.77 -32.77
N GLY A 341 -19.14 -9.50 -32.63
CA GLY A 341 -18.29 -10.04 -31.60
C GLY A 341 -17.66 -8.93 -30.77
N ALA A 342 -16.34 -8.96 -30.71
CA ALA A 342 -15.56 -8.04 -29.89
C ALA A 342 -15.65 -6.60 -30.40
N ARG A 343 -15.64 -5.66 -29.44
CA ARG A 343 -15.61 -4.21 -29.69
C ARG A 343 -14.21 -3.67 -29.45
N ASP A 344 -13.73 -2.77 -30.30
CA ASP A 344 -12.47 -2.08 -30.09
C ASP A 344 -12.63 -0.77 -29.28
N ASP A 345 -11.48 -0.10 -29.00
CA ASP A 345 -11.43 1.19 -28.31
C ASP A 345 -11.84 2.39 -29.20
N ARG A 346 -12.15 2.17 -30.48
CA ARG A 346 -12.58 3.19 -31.45
C ARG A 346 -14.08 3.16 -31.73
N GLY A 347 -14.86 2.36 -31.00
CA GLY A 347 -16.29 2.20 -31.20
C GLY A 347 -16.63 1.40 -32.43
N ARG A 348 -15.77 0.47 -32.89
CA ARG A 348 -16.04 -0.46 -33.96
C ARG A 348 -16.30 -1.86 -33.40
N VAL A 349 -17.10 -2.64 -34.07
CA VAL A 349 -17.49 -3.99 -33.62
C VAL A 349 -17.09 -5.00 -34.71
N GLU A 350 -16.49 -6.12 -34.28
CA GLU A 350 -16.09 -7.24 -35.15
C GLU A 350 -17.35 -7.95 -35.71
N VAL A 351 -17.39 -8.19 -36.98
CA VAL A 351 -18.41 -9.06 -37.60
C VAL A 351 -18.01 -10.50 -37.36
N SER A 352 -18.83 -11.25 -36.61
CA SER A 352 -18.58 -12.66 -36.29
C SER A 352 -19.32 -13.64 -37.16
N GLY A 353 -20.36 -13.20 -37.90
CA GLY A 353 -21.08 -14.07 -38.80
C GLY A 353 -22.27 -13.38 -39.52
N GLY A 354 -22.87 -14.10 -40.43
CA GLY A 354 -24.04 -13.63 -41.20
C GLY A 354 -23.67 -12.93 -42.49
N LEU A 355 -22.39 -12.79 -42.86
CA LEU A 355 -21.99 -12.22 -44.13
C LEU A 355 -22.32 -13.21 -45.28
N PRO A 356 -22.98 -12.78 -46.36
CA PRO A 356 -23.19 -13.60 -47.56
C PRO A 356 -21.84 -13.93 -48.22
N ASP A 357 -21.74 -15.13 -48.84
CA ASP A 357 -20.51 -15.65 -49.44
C ASP A 357 -19.91 -14.80 -50.61
N ALA A 358 -20.58 -13.71 -51.00
CA ALA A 358 -20.14 -12.82 -52.08
C ALA A 358 -20.27 -11.31 -51.75
N ALA A 359 -20.24 -10.96 -50.47
CA ALA A 359 -20.36 -9.57 -50.03
C ALA A 359 -19.00 -8.96 -49.65
#